data_30d270a51e9921d03112fd870f669697
#
_entry.id   30d270a51e9921d03112fd870f669697
#
_cell.length_a   1.000
_cell.length_b   1.000
_cell.length_c   1.000
_cell.angle_alpha   90.00
_cell.angle_beta   90.00
_cell.angle_gamma   90.00
#
_symmetry.space_group_name_H-M   'P 1'
#
loop_
_entity.id
_entity.type
_entity.pdbx_description
1 polymer ?
#
loop_
_entity_poly.entity_id
_entity_poly.type
_entity_poly.pdbx_seq_one_letter_code
_entity_poly.pdbx_strand_id
1 'polypeptide(L)'
;MPSATKTKLTRFAPVAMAALAIVMAGISLYAQNNLQQKFAEINDLVDHMGTQQAKIKPWAYSYEQMKDAVEQLQLLYPSLIGSAASAGPGQEHTTPAPAGIERRYGEANSQFTLVEFSDTECPYCQQFYPAPKALVDGSRGNVSLIYKHVPLHGENSRLQALTAECAADQGGNQSFFRMISSIFSSTGLNGRGTQKPLSSIAEDLGLDARKITACVDSGRYDDKIRADLQEAVQAGVKVTPTTLIIHNPTGRKQVLSGAYPPDEIVKAMSALVNGAPVQQGVPQ
;
A
#
# COMPACT_ATOMS: atom_id res chain seq x y z
N MET A 1 6.06 6.79 -94.80
CA MET A 1 7.42 6.35 -94.44
C MET A 1 7.64 6.49 -92.94
N PRO A 2 8.23 5.53 -92.36
CA PRO A 2 8.06 5.20 -90.97
C PRO A 2 9.27 5.43 -90.10
N SER A 3 9.01 5.43 -88.79
CA SER A 3 9.75 4.62 -87.83
C SER A 3 11.27 4.88 -87.70
N ALA A 4 11.59 5.47 -86.58
CA ALA A 4 12.81 5.10 -85.82
C ALA A 4 12.85 5.79 -84.43
N THR A 5 12.01 5.34 -83.54
CA THR A 5 12.10 5.87 -82.15
C THR A 5 11.79 4.84 -81.04
N LYS A 6 11.84 3.53 -81.38
CA LYS A 6 11.53 2.45 -80.40
C LYS A 6 12.75 1.73 -79.81
N THR A 7 13.98 2.06 -80.12
CA THR A 7 15.16 1.22 -79.80
C THR A 7 16.05 1.75 -78.69
N LYS A 8 15.79 2.95 -78.11
CA LYS A 8 16.64 3.50 -77.02
C LYS A 8 16.10 3.28 -75.63
N LEU A 9 14.81 2.94 -75.48
CA LEU A 9 14.20 2.82 -74.15
C LEU A 9 14.45 1.46 -73.45
N THR A 10 14.75 0.42 -74.28
CA THR A 10 14.94 -0.96 -73.75
C THR A 10 16.32 -1.23 -73.15
N ARG A 11 17.31 -0.39 -73.39
CA ARG A 11 18.69 -0.59 -72.88
C ARG A 11 18.89 0.03 -71.47
N PHE A 12 18.10 0.95 -71.07
CA PHE A 12 18.20 1.61 -69.71
C PHE A 12 17.31 0.97 -68.64
N ALA A 13 16.32 0.19 -69.00
CA ALA A 13 15.40 -0.45 -68.07
C ALA A 13 16.11 -1.41 -67.08
N PRO A 14 17.06 -2.28 -67.50
CA PRO A 14 17.73 -3.19 -66.54
C PRO A 14 18.63 -2.44 -65.56
N VAL A 15 19.28 -1.34 -65.96
CA VAL A 15 20.15 -0.55 -65.08
C VAL A 15 19.31 0.23 -64.07
N ALA A 16 18.18 0.78 -64.46
CA ALA A 16 17.27 1.48 -63.57
C ALA A 16 16.63 0.54 -62.52
N MET A 17 16.28 -0.68 -62.95
CA MET A 17 15.75 -1.72 -62.04
C MET A 17 16.80 -2.19 -61.04
N ALA A 18 18.05 -2.37 -61.47
CA ALA A 18 19.15 -2.75 -60.58
C ALA A 18 19.46 -1.64 -59.56
N ALA A 19 19.45 -0.38 -59.97
CA ALA A 19 19.63 0.77 -59.05
C ALA A 19 18.50 0.86 -58.04
N LEU A 20 17.25 0.64 -58.46
CA LEU A 20 16.09 0.62 -57.56
C LEU A 20 16.19 -0.52 -56.54
N ALA A 21 16.61 -1.70 -56.96
CA ALA A 21 16.82 -2.87 -56.10
C ALA A 21 17.89 -2.61 -55.02
N ILE A 22 18.99 -1.93 -55.38
CA ILE A 22 20.07 -1.56 -54.44
C ILE A 22 19.56 -0.55 -53.42
N VAL A 23 18.79 0.45 -53.85
CA VAL A 23 18.20 1.45 -52.94
C VAL A 23 17.21 0.79 -51.98
N MET A 24 16.34 -0.10 -52.46
CA MET A 24 15.39 -0.82 -51.64
C MET A 24 16.09 -1.76 -50.64
N ALA A 25 17.15 -2.44 -51.08
CA ALA A 25 17.98 -3.25 -50.17
C ALA A 25 18.68 -2.40 -49.11
N GLY A 26 19.18 -1.23 -49.47
CA GLY A 26 19.77 -0.28 -48.51
C GLY A 26 18.75 0.25 -47.47
N ILE A 27 17.56 0.59 -47.94
CA ILE A 27 16.46 1.02 -47.04
C ILE A 27 16.04 -0.12 -46.08
N SER A 28 15.97 -1.36 -46.63
CA SER A 28 15.63 -2.55 -45.83
C SER A 28 16.69 -2.83 -44.77
N LEU A 29 17.97 -2.78 -45.11
CA LEU A 29 19.10 -2.96 -44.20
C LEU A 29 19.15 -1.84 -43.13
N TYR A 30 18.88 -0.59 -43.51
CA TYR A 30 18.79 0.53 -42.58
C TYR A 30 17.63 0.38 -41.61
N ALA A 31 16.46 -0.03 -42.10
CA ALA A 31 15.30 -0.30 -41.27
C ALA A 31 15.52 -1.45 -40.30
N GLN A 32 16.18 -2.54 -40.76
CA GLN A 32 16.54 -3.67 -39.90
C GLN A 32 17.56 -3.29 -38.82
N ASN A 33 18.59 -2.53 -39.15
CA ASN A 33 19.57 -2.05 -38.19
C ASN A 33 18.93 -1.10 -37.14
N ASN A 34 18.07 -0.19 -37.58
CA ASN A 34 17.37 0.72 -36.70
C ASN A 34 16.42 -0.05 -35.75
N LEU A 35 15.74 -1.07 -36.28
CA LEU A 35 14.87 -1.94 -35.49
C LEU A 35 15.68 -2.74 -34.45
N GLN A 36 16.81 -3.31 -34.85
CA GLN A 36 17.70 -4.04 -33.91
C GLN A 36 18.26 -3.14 -32.81
N GLN A 37 18.67 -1.90 -33.16
CA GLN A 37 19.11 -0.93 -32.15
C GLN A 37 18.00 -0.61 -31.15
N LYS A 38 16.77 -0.41 -31.63
CA LYS A 38 15.61 -0.17 -30.73
C LYS A 38 15.27 -1.38 -29.89
N PHE A 39 15.41 -2.60 -30.39
CA PHE A 39 15.26 -3.81 -29.59
C PHE A 39 16.35 -3.95 -28.53
N ALA A 40 17.59 -3.60 -28.85
CA ALA A 40 18.68 -3.60 -27.86
C ALA A 40 18.44 -2.56 -26.74
N GLU A 41 17.97 -1.36 -27.10
CA GLU A 41 17.61 -0.30 -26.18
C GLU A 41 16.44 -0.70 -25.24
N ILE A 42 15.43 -1.38 -25.82
CA ILE A 42 14.29 -1.91 -25.05
C ILE A 42 14.75 -3.03 -24.11
N ASN A 43 15.61 -3.94 -24.57
CA ASN A 43 16.14 -5.01 -23.72
C ASN A 43 17.00 -4.47 -22.58
N ASP A 44 17.84 -3.46 -22.83
CA ASP A 44 18.62 -2.79 -21.79
C ASP A 44 17.70 -2.10 -20.77
N LEU A 45 16.62 -1.47 -21.23
CA LEU A 45 15.59 -0.86 -20.38
C LEU A 45 14.86 -1.92 -19.55
N VAL A 46 14.51 -3.07 -20.14
CA VAL A 46 13.86 -4.20 -19.46
C VAL A 46 14.81 -4.83 -18.45
N ASP A 47 16.09 -5.01 -18.78
CA ASP A 47 17.10 -5.51 -17.85
C ASP A 47 17.38 -4.51 -16.73
N HIS A 48 17.39 -3.20 -17.02
CA HIS A 48 17.50 -2.15 -16.02
C HIS A 48 16.27 -2.12 -15.11
N MET A 49 15.06 -2.24 -15.67
CA MET A 49 13.82 -2.38 -14.89
C MET A 49 13.80 -3.69 -14.08
N GLY A 50 14.27 -4.80 -14.65
CA GLY A 50 14.41 -6.08 -13.96
C GLY A 50 15.42 -6.02 -12.81
N THR A 51 16.54 -5.32 -12.97
CA THR A 51 17.53 -5.10 -11.90
C THR A 51 17.03 -4.10 -10.85
N GLN A 52 16.22 -3.09 -11.22
CA GLN A 52 15.54 -2.22 -10.28
C GLN A 52 14.42 -2.98 -9.55
N GLN A 53 13.69 -3.86 -10.24
CA GLN A 53 12.65 -4.71 -9.67
C GLN A 53 13.23 -5.82 -8.78
N ALA A 54 14.45 -6.29 -9.06
CA ALA A 54 15.21 -7.20 -8.17
C ALA A 54 15.81 -6.47 -6.96
N LYS A 55 16.07 -5.15 -7.06
CA LYS A 55 16.42 -4.27 -5.93
C LYS A 55 15.18 -3.84 -5.15
N ILE A 56 14.02 -3.77 -5.79
CA ILE A 56 12.71 -3.73 -5.15
C ILE A 56 12.40 -5.20 -4.84
N LYS A 57 13.04 -5.77 -3.78
CA LYS A 57 12.50 -6.99 -3.15
C LYS A 57 11.00 -6.77 -3.01
N PRO A 58 10.14 -7.75 -3.37
CA PRO A 58 8.72 -7.61 -3.14
C PRO A 58 8.52 -7.30 -1.66
N TRP A 59 8.08 -6.10 -1.35
CA TRP A 59 7.86 -5.58 0.01
C TRP A 59 6.59 -6.18 0.63
N ALA A 60 6.27 -7.43 0.29
CA ALA A 60 5.50 -8.27 1.16
C ALA A 60 6.50 -8.80 2.20
N TYR A 61 6.64 -8.10 3.33
CA TYR A 61 7.24 -8.72 4.49
C TYR A 61 6.46 -10.00 4.73
N SER A 62 7.14 -11.15 4.56
CA SER A 62 6.53 -12.42 4.89
C SER A 62 6.22 -12.44 6.40
N TYR A 63 5.29 -13.28 6.81
CA TYR A 63 5.02 -13.53 8.24
C TYR A 63 6.30 -13.76 9.04
N GLU A 64 7.28 -14.48 8.47
CA GLU A 64 8.59 -14.72 9.08
C GLU A 64 9.40 -13.41 9.24
N GLN A 65 9.38 -12.52 8.28
CA GLN A 65 10.06 -11.22 8.38
C GLN A 65 9.39 -10.29 9.40
N MET A 66 8.07 -10.35 9.54
CA MET A 66 7.36 -9.62 10.61
C MET A 66 7.68 -10.22 11.98
N LYS A 67 7.74 -11.54 12.09
CA LYS A 67 8.14 -12.25 13.30
C LYS A 67 9.58 -11.91 13.69
N ASP A 68 10.51 -11.95 12.73
CA ASP A 68 11.92 -11.59 12.94
C ASP A 68 12.07 -10.12 13.35
N ALA A 69 11.30 -9.20 12.74
CA ALA A 69 11.32 -7.78 13.11
C ALA A 69 10.78 -7.57 14.54
N VAL A 70 9.73 -8.28 14.94
CA VAL A 70 9.20 -8.26 16.31
C VAL A 70 10.23 -8.86 17.29
N GLU A 71 10.88 -9.97 16.93
CA GLU A 71 11.91 -10.61 17.75
C GLU A 71 13.17 -9.74 17.87
N GLN A 72 13.60 -9.07 16.81
CA GLN A 72 14.70 -8.08 16.86
C GLN A 72 14.34 -6.86 17.69
N LEU A 73 13.11 -6.37 17.61
CA LEU A 73 12.63 -5.29 18.49
C LEU A 73 12.63 -5.75 19.95
N GLN A 74 12.30 -7.00 20.22
CA GLN A 74 12.37 -7.60 21.56
C GLN A 74 13.82 -7.67 22.09
N LEU A 75 14.76 -8.02 21.22
CA LEU A 75 16.19 -8.12 21.57
C LEU A 75 16.86 -6.74 21.73
N LEU A 76 16.49 -5.76 20.90
CA LEU A 76 17.05 -4.42 20.96
C LEU A 76 16.46 -3.55 22.07
N TYR A 77 15.24 -3.87 22.48
CA TYR A 77 14.50 -3.12 23.50
C TYR A 77 13.86 -4.07 24.53
N PRO A 78 14.65 -4.84 25.31
CA PRO A 78 14.11 -5.77 26.31
C PRO A 78 13.26 -5.07 27.38
N SER A 79 13.47 -3.75 27.60
CA SER A 79 12.65 -2.91 28.47
C SER A 79 11.22 -2.66 27.94
N LEU A 80 10.94 -2.94 26.66
CA LEU A 80 9.63 -2.71 26.06
C LEU A 80 8.66 -3.89 26.23
N ILE A 81 9.12 -5.06 26.73
CA ILE A 81 8.30 -6.26 26.91
C ILE A 81 8.38 -6.82 28.34
N GLY A 82 9.24 -6.27 29.16
CA GLY A 82 9.42 -6.66 30.54
C GLY A 82 8.66 -5.75 31.51
N SER A 83 7.56 -6.26 32.03
CA SER A 83 6.89 -5.86 33.28
C SER A 83 6.35 -4.41 33.37
N ALA A 84 5.06 -4.34 33.53
CA ALA A 84 4.40 -3.30 34.33
C ALA A 84 4.92 -3.37 35.80
N ALA A 85 6.21 -3.12 36.05
CA ALA A 85 6.74 -2.90 37.39
C ALA A 85 8.17 -2.33 37.34
N SER A 86 8.27 -1.10 37.78
CA SER A 86 9.45 -0.29 38.14
C SER A 86 9.81 0.86 37.19
N ALA A 87 9.05 1.94 37.28
CA ALA A 87 9.50 3.26 36.86
C ALA A 87 10.44 3.84 37.93
N GLY A 88 11.73 4.04 37.59
CA GLY A 88 12.65 4.86 38.37
C GLY A 88 12.40 6.37 38.09
N PRO A 89 12.75 7.28 39.02
CA PRO A 89 12.39 8.69 38.92
C PRO A 89 13.36 9.44 38.01
N GLY A 90 12.83 10.11 36.99
CA GLY A 90 13.52 11.20 36.32
C GLY A 90 13.57 11.15 34.80
N GLN A 91 12.41 11.25 34.16
CA GLN A 91 12.20 11.88 32.86
C GLN A 91 10.73 12.23 32.75
N GLU A 92 10.41 13.48 32.38
CA GLU A 92 9.03 13.87 32.04
C GLU A 92 8.59 13.06 30.83
N HIS A 93 8.10 11.85 31.07
CA HIS A 93 7.41 11.06 30.08
C HIS A 93 6.01 11.63 29.95
N THR A 94 5.75 12.26 28.80
CA THR A 94 4.37 12.43 28.34
C THR A 94 3.66 11.09 28.52
N THR A 95 2.54 11.10 29.22
CA THR A 95 1.74 9.90 29.55
C THR A 95 1.59 9.03 28.30
N PRO A 96 1.99 7.75 28.30
CA PRO A 96 1.78 6.86 27.16
C PRO A 96 0.31 6.85 26.79
N ALA A 97 0.01 6.78 25.49
CA ALA A 97 -1.36 6.61 25.06
C ALA A 97 -1.94 5.32 25.71
N PRO A 98 -3.18 5.34 26.23
CA PRO A 98 -3.75 4.17 26.89
C PRO A 98 -3.75 2.97 25.95
N ALA A 99 -3.31 1.81 26.41
CA ALA A 99 -3.48 0.56 25.70
C ALA A 99 -4.99 0.34 25.46
N GLY A 100 -5.37 0.00 24.21
CA GLY A 100 -6.78 -0.25 23.88
C GLY A 100 -7.49 0.87 23.10
N ILE A 101 -6.78 1.91 22.64
CA ILE A 101 -7.39 2.89 21.73
C ILE A 101 -7.76 2.22 20.40
N GLU A 102 -9.05 2.20 20.10
CA GLU A 102 -9.57 1.77 18.79
C GLU A 102 -9.83 2.97 17.87
N ARG A 103 -9.29 2.93 16.67
CA ARG A 103 -9.61 3.88 15.61
C ARG A 103 -10.78 3.34 14.79
N ARG A 104 -11.99 3.67 15.28
CA ARG A 104 -13.25 3.18 14.72
C ARG A 104 -13.92 4.21 13.81
N TYR A 105 -14.36 3.74 12.64
CA TYR A 105 -15.25 4.44 11.71
C TYR A 105 -16.59 3.71 11.68
N GLY A 106 -17.69 4.42 11.88
CA GLY A 106 -19.03 3.84 12.00
C GLY A 106 -19.43 3.55 13.46
N GLU A 107 -20.55 2.84 13.62
CA GLU A 107 -21.20 2.62 14.91
C GLU A 107 -20.53 1.51 15.73
N ALA A 108 -20.42 1.71 17.07
CA ALA A 108 -19.75 0.77 17.95
C ALA A 108 -20.54 -0.55 18.11
N ASN A 109 -21.87 -0.49 18.04
CA ASN A 109 -22.80 -1.63 18.16
C ASN A 109 -23.28 -2.18 16.80
N SER A 110 -22.46 -2.04 15.79
CA SER A 110 -22.69 -2.61 14.46
C SER A 110 -22.81 -4.14 14.49
N GLN A 111 -23.52 -4.72 13.53
CA GLN A 111 -23.60 -6.17 13.35
C GLN A 111 -22.27 -6.79 12.96
N PHE A 112 -21.50 -6.07 12.14
CA PHE A 112 -20.18 -6.49 11.68
C PHE A 112 -19.10 -5.46 12.04
N THR A 113 -17.95 -5.96 12.46
CA THR A 113 -16.73 -5.17 12.57
C THR A 113 -15.71 -5.67 11.55
N LEU A 114 -15.23 -4.75 10.70
CA LEU A 114 -14.08 -4.97 9.83
C LEU A 114 -12.84 -4.44 10.56
N VAL A 115 -11.86 -5.28 10.85
CA VAL A 115 -10.57 -4.86 11.39
C VAL A 115 -9.57 -4.87 10.25
N GLU A 116 -9.17 -3.70 9.76
CA GLU A 116 -8.23 -3.53 8.66
C GLU A 116 -6.82 -3.33 9.20
N PHE A 117 -5.92 -4.25 8.89
CA PHE A 117 -4.48 -4.15 9.12
C PHE A 117 -3.83 -3.57 7.86
N SER A 118 -3.31 -2.35 7.98
CA SER A 118 -3.00 -1.52 6.82
C SER A 118 -1.72 -0.71 7.01
N ASP A 119 -1.07 -0.38 5.88
CA ASP A 119 0.11 0.48 5.82
C ASP A 119 -0.12 1.57 4.79
N THR A 120 0.07 2.82 5.20
CA THR A 120 -0.15 3.99 4.34
C THR A 120 0.84 4.13 3.18
N GLU A 121 1.97 3.42 3.22
CA GLU A 121 2.94 3.34 2.12
C GLU A 121 2.75 2.12 1.22
N CYS A 122 1.79 1.23 1.53
CA CYS A 122 1.50 0.05 0.73
C CYS A 122 0.56 0.40 -0.44
N PRO A 123 0.95 0.11 -1.71
CA PRO A 123 0.12 0.39 -2.88
C PRO A 123 -1.25 -0.31 -2.85
N TYR A 124 -1.29 -1.55 -2.40
CA TYR A 124 -2.53 -2.32 -2.28
C TYR A 124 -3.45 -1.78 -1.18
N CYS A 125 -2.87 -1.25 -0.08
CA CYS A 125 -3.65 -0.59 0.97
C CYS A 125 -4.28 0.70 0.47
N GLN A 126 -3.54 1.51 -0.30
CA GLN A 126 -4.08 2.72 -0.91
C GLN A 126 -5.29 2.42 -1.81
N GLN A 127 -5.19 1.39 -2.66
CA GLN A 127 -6.28 0.98 -3.55
C GLN A 127 -7.48 0.44 -2.78
N PHE A 128 -7.22 -0.29 -1.69
CA PHE A 128 -8.25 -0.96 -0.89
C PHE A 128 -8.99 -0.01 0.04
N TYR A 129 -8.34 0.99 0.60
CA TYR A 129 -8.84 1.86 1.67
C TYR A 129 -10.26 2.44 1.44
N PRO A 130 -10.66 2.85 0.22
CA PRO A 130 -12.02 3.33 -0.03
C PRO A 130 -13.11 2.25 0.15
N ALA A 131 -12.79 0.97 -0.09
CA ALA A 131 -13.77 -0.11 -0.13
C ALA A 131 -14.44 -0.38 1.23
N PRO A 132 -13.71 -0.64 2.35
CA PRO A 132 -14.31 -0.85 3.65
C PRO A 132 -15.06 0.39 4.17
N LYS A 133 -14.57 1.60 3.88
CA LYS A 133 -15.27 2.84 4.23
C LYS A 133 -16.61 2.96 3.53
N ALA A 134 -16.67 2.68 2.22
CA ALA A 134 -17.92 2.70 1.46
C ALA A 134 -18.92 1.67 1.99
N LEU A 135 -18.46 0.51 2.45
CA LEU A 135 -19.32 -0.49 3.10
C LEU A 135 -19.90 0.03 4.41
N VAL A 136 -19.10 0.72 5.23
CA VAL A 136 -19.61 1.34 6.45
C VAL A 136 -20.67 2.39 6.12
N ASP A 137 -20.37 3.31 5.20
CA ASP A 137 -21.25 4.42 4.81
C ASP A 137 -22.59 3.90 4.25
N GLY A 138 -22.55 2.83 3.43
CA GLY A 138 -23.74 2.21 2.84
C GLY A 138 -24.52 1.30 3.79
N SER A 139 -23.97 0.90 4.93
CA SER A 139 -24.52 -0.15 5.80
C SER A 139 -25.65 0.29 6.74
N ARG A 140 -25.94 1.58 6.83
CA ARG A 140 -26.91 2.15 7.79
C ARG A 140 -26.60 1.76 9.25
N GLY A 141 -25.30 1.75 9.63
CA GLY A 141 -24.84 1.42 10.97
C GLY A 141 -24.63 -0.08 11.24
N ASN A 142 -24.87 -0.96 10.25
CA ASN A 142 -24.68 -2.41 10.43
C ASN A 142 -23.20 -2.85 10.31
N VAL A 143 -22.33 -2.01 9.77
CA VAL A 143 -20.89 -2.29 9.62
C VAL A 143 -20.09 -1.17 10.27
N SER A 144 -19.02 -1.51 10.96
CA SER A 144 -17.99 -0.58 11.41
C SER A 144 -16.61 -1.03 10.96
N LEU A 145 -15.68 -0.09 10.86
CA LEU A 145 -14.28 -0.33 10.51
C LEU A 145 -13.39 0.06 11.68
N ILE A 146 -12.49 -0.82 12.10
CA ILE A 146 -11.36 -0.52 12.99
C ILE A 146 -10.10 -0.53 12.15
N TYR A 147 -9.33 0.55 12.20
CA TYR A 147 -8.04 0.65 11.51
C TYR A 147 -6.90 0.27 12.46
N LYS A 148 -6.00 -0.57 12.01
CA LYS A 148 -4.80 -1.04 12.71
C LYS A 148 -3.57 -0.73 11.88
N HIS A 149 -2.60 -0.09 12.50
CA HIS A 149 -1.36 0.26 11.84
C HIS A 149 -0.40 -0.93 11.73
N VAL A 150 0.08 -1.19 10.51
CA VAL A 150 1.09 -2.20 10.21
C VAL A 150 2.17 -1.56 9.32
N PRO A 151 3.00 -0.63 9.85
CA PRO A 151 3.95 0.16 9.07
C PRO A 151 5.17 -0.67 8.67
N LEU A 152 5.11 -1.32 7.50
CA LEU A 152 6.14 -2.23 6.99
C LEU A 152 7.11 -1.57 5.99
N HIS A 153 6.83 -0.34 5.54
CA HIS A 153 7.63 0.36 4.52
C HIS A 153 8.59 1.39 5.13
N GLY A 154 9.15 1.07 6.31
CA GLY A 154 10.20 1.88 6.94
C GLY A 154 9.70 3.12 7.68
N GLU A 155 10.61 4.08 7.90
CA GLU A 155 10.36 5.22 8.79
C GLU A 155 9.23 6.13 8.30
N ASN A 156 9.09 6.34 6.98
CA ASN A 156 7.99 7.14 6.45
C ASN A 156 6.63 6.54 6.79
N SER A 157 6.50 5.23 6.68
CA SER A 157 5.29 4.50 7.07
C SER A 157 4.98 4.67 8.57
N ARG A 158 6.00 4.57 9.43
CA ARG A 158 5.87 4.78 10.88
C ARG A 158 5.48 6.23 11.20
N LEU A 159 6.14 7.23 10.61
CA LEU A 159 5.83 8.64 10.84
C LEU A 159 4.41 8.99 10.41
N GLN A 160 3.93 8.43 9.31
CA GLN A 160 2.55 8.60 8.84
C GLN A 160 1.54 8.01 9.83
N ALA A 161 1.82 6.81 10.36
CA ALA A 161 0.99 6.17 11.38
C ALA A 161 0.91 7.04 12.65
N LEU A 162 2.04 7.49 13.17
CA LEU A 162 2.11 8.38 14.33
C LEU A 162 1.38 9.71 14.08
N THR A 163 1.53 10.29 12.89
CA THR A 163 0.87 11.54 12.52
C THR A 163 -0.66 11.38 12.55
N ALA A 164 -1.18 10.26 12.05
CA ALA A 164 -2.61 9.99 12.10
C ALA A 164 -3.12 9.80 13.53
N GLU A 165 -2.35 9.12 14.38
CA GLU A 165 -2.68 8.98 15.79
C GLU A 165 -2.67 10.34 16.51
N CYS A 166 -1.66 11.19 16.26
CA CYS A 166 -1.57 12.54 16.83
C CYS A 166 -2.68 13.47 16.31
N ALA A 167 -3.17 13.27 15.09
CA ALA A 167 -4.31 14.01 14.57
C ALA A 167 -5.59 13.71 15.38
N ALA A 168 -5.74 12.50 15.90
CA ALA A 168 -6.86 12.11 16.74
C ALA A 168 -6.92 12.88 18.07
N ASP A 169 -5.81 13.37 18.59
CA ASP A 169 -5.80 14.22 19.80
C ASP A 169 -6.58 15.52 19.62
N GLN A 170 -6.75 15.98 18.37
CA GLN A 170 -7.40 17.25 18.08
C GLN A 170 -8.85 17.12 17.61
N GLY A 171 -9.31 15.92 17.28
CA GLY A 171 -10.68 15.73 16.77
C GLY A 171 -11.12 14.27 16.73
N GLY A 172 -10.51 13.43 17.55
CA GLY A 172 -10.91 12.02 17.70
C GLY A 172 -10.76 11.22 16.40
N ASN A 173 -11.58 10.18 16.28
CA ASN A 173 -11.57 9.30 15.12
C ASN A 173 -11.84 10.05 13.80
N GLN A 174 -12.62 11.13 13.82
CA GLN A 174 -12.87 11.92 12.62
C GLN A 174 -11.57 12.51 12.05
N SER A 175 -10.75 13.16 12.88
CA SER A 175 -9.46 13.70 12.45
C SER A 175 -8.48 12.61 12.06
N PHE A 176 -8.47 11.48 12.77
CA PHE A 176 -7.69 10.31 12.41
C PHE A 176 -7.97 9.85 10.97
N PHE A 177 -9.24 9.55 10.66
CA PHE A 177 -9.61 9.03 9.33
C PHE A 177 -9.44 10.07 8.21
N ARG A 178 -9.63 11.36 8.50
CA ARG A 178 -9.30 12.44 7.56
C ARG A 178 -7.81 12.48 7.27
N MET A 179 -6.96 12.33 8.29
CA MET A 179 -5.50 12.30 8.14
C MET A 179 -5.08 11.08 7.33
N ILE A 180 -5.56 9.86 7.63
CA ILE A 180 -5.28 8.65 6.85
C ILE A 180 -5.67 8.83 5.38
N SER A 181 -6.87 9.37 5.10
CA SER A 181 -7.34 9.63 3.73
C SER A 181 -6.41 10.60 2.98
N SER A 182 -5.96 11.66 3.65
CA SER A 182 -5.07 12.67 3.05
C SER A 182 -3.66 12.12 2.82
N ILE A 183 -3.16 11.28 3.74
CA ILE A 183 -1.89 10.58 3.57
C ILE A 183 -1.96 9.66 2.36
N PHE A 184 -2.98 8.79 2.24
CA PHE A 184 -3.16 7.92 1.08
C PHE A 184 -3.27 8.68 -0.24
N SER A 185 -3.85 9.89 -0.22
CA SER A 185 -3.94 10.74 -1.42
C SER A 185 -2.61 11.42 -1.78
N SER A 186 -1.65 11.50 -0.85
CA SER A 186 -0.40 12.24 -0.99
C SER A 186 0.86 11.37 -0.96
N THR A 187 0.74 10.10 -0.56
CA THR A 187 1.90 9.21 -0.46
C THR A 187 2.52 8.90 -1.82
N GLY A 188 3.87 8.85 -1.86
CA GLY A 188 4.64 8.34 -2.98
C GLY A 188 4.75 6.82 -2.99
N LEU A 189 4.21 6.15 -1.98
CA LEU A 189 4.20 4.70 -1.79
C LEU A 189 5.59 4.06 -1.65
N ASN A 190 5.63 2.81 -1.20
CA ASN A 190 6.87 2.01 -1.09
C ASN A 190 7.97 2.71 -0.26
N GLY A 191 7.59 3.34 0.84
CA GLY A 191 8.51 3.99 1.77
C GLY A 191 9.04 5.35 1.32
N ARG A 192 8.49 5.94 0.25
CA ARG A 192 8.95 7.24 -0.28
C ARG A 192 8.41 8.44 0.48
N GLY A 193 7.41 8.23 1.34
CA GLY A 193 6.76 9.30 2.08
C GLY A 193 5.73 10.08 1.25
N THR A 194 5.19 11.13 1.85
CA THR A 194 4.19 11.99 1.22
C THR A 194 4.81 13.04 0.31
N GLN A 195 4.11 13.44 -0.76
CA GLN A 195 4.56 14.46 -1.73
C GLN A 195 4.73 15.84 -1.10
N LYS A 196 4.03 16.11 -0.01
CA LYS A 196 4.18 17.31 0.82
C LYS A 196 4.40 16.92 2.28
N PRO A 197 4.98 17.80 3.11
CA PRO A 197 5.20 17.51 4.53
C PRO A 197 3.91 17.11 5.24
N LEU A 198 4.01 16.18 6.19
CA LEU A 198 2.86 15.74 7.00
C LEU A 198 2.25 16.91 7.82
N SER A 199 3.08 17.88 8.24
CA SER A 199 2.63 19.12 8.87
C SER A 199 1.73 19.94 7.95
N SER A 200 2.06 20.05 6.66
CA SER A 200 1.23 20.76 5.68
C SER A 200 -0.10 20.03 5.40
N ILE A 201 -0.09 18.69 5.42
CA ILE A 201 -1.33 17.91 5.36
C ILE A 201 -2.21 18.19 6.58
N ALA A 202 -1.63 18.32 7.77
CA ALA A 202 -2.34 18.66 8.98
C ALA A 202 -2.97 20.06 8.89
N GLU A 203 -2.23 21.05 8.40
CA GLU A 203 -2.73 22.42 8.19
C GLU A 203 -3.90 22.46 7.19
N ASP A 204 -3.82 21.73 6.08
CA ASP A 204 -4.93 21.61 5.11
C ASP A 204 -6.20 21.01 5.74
N LEU A 205 -6.04 20.17 6.75
CA LEU A 205 -7.15 19.59 7.51
C LEU A 205 -7.68 20.51 8.63
N GLY A 206 -7.06 21.69 8.81
CA GLY A 206 -7.41 22.63 9.88
C GLY A 206 -6.91 22.20 11.26
N LEU A 207 -5.87 21.36 11.32
CA LEU A 207 -5.25 20.89 12.56
C LEU A 207 -4.02 21.74 12.90
N ASP A 208 -3.70 21.82 14.18
CA ASP A 208 -2.48 22.48 14.65
C ASP A 208 -1.25 21.58 14.36
N ALA A 209 -0.53 21.91 13.29
CA ALA A 209 0.63 21.15 12.83
C ALA A 209 1.77 21.12 13.87
N ARG A 210 1.94 22.17 14.67
CA ARG A 210 2.98 22.20 15.73
C ARG A 210 2.65 21.21 16.84
N LYS A 211 1.39 21.08 17.23
CA LYS A 211 0.96 20.06 18.20
C LYS A 211 1.15 18.64 17.66
N ILE A 212 0.87 18.42 16.38
CA ILE A 212 1.11 17.13 15.72
C ILE A 212 2.60 16.80 15.72
N THR A 213 3.46 17.73 15.28
CA THR A 213 4.92 17.52 15.28
C THR A 213 5.42 17.22 16.70
N ALA A 214 5.06 18.00 17.69
CA ALA A 214 5.46 17.75 19.08
C ALA A 214 4.95 16.39 19.62
N CYS A 215 3.75 15.98 19.22
CA CYS A 215 3.21 14.66 19.57
C CYS A 215 3.98 13.52 18.92
N VAL A 216 4.32 13.63 17.62
CA VAL A 216 5.14 12.65 16.90
C VAL A 216 6.53 12.54 17.50
N ASP A 217 7.19 13.68 17.74
CA ASP A 217 8.53 13.74 18.34
C ASP A 217 8.59 13.15 19.74
N SER A 218 7.50 13.23 20.49
CA SER A 218 7.39 12.63 21.84
C SER A 218 7.32 11.10 21.85
N GLY A 219 7.07 10.45 20.71
CA GLY A 219 6.86 9.00 20.61
C GLY A 219 5.62 8.49 21.34
N ARG A 220 4.70 9.39 21.70
CA ARG A 220 3.51 9.09 22.55
C ARG A 220 2.69 7.90 22.08
N TYR A 221 2.61 7.66 20.76
CA TYR A 221 1.84 6.60 20.16
C TYR A 221 2.68 5.40 19.68
N ASP A 222 3.98 5.35 19.99
CA ASP A 222 4.82 4.21 19.60
C ASP A 222 4.30 2.88 20.17
N ASP A 223 3.81 2.90 21.43
CA ASP A 223 3.24 1.72 22.07
C ASP A 223 1.94 1.27 21.38
N LYS A 224 1.12 2.22 20.94
CA LYS A 224 -0.09 1.93 20.16
C LYS A 224 0.24 1.25 18.83
N ILE A 225 1.20 1.79 18.07
CA ILE A 225 1.63 1.20 16.79
C ILE A 225 2.21 -0.20 17.02
N ARG A 226 3.00 -0.39 18.07
CA ARG A 226 3.54 -1.71 18.45
C ARG A 226 2.44 -2.69 18.83
N ALA A 227 1.44 -2.26 19.59
CA ALA A 227 0.30 -3.10 19.95
C ALA A 227 -0.50 -3.55 18.72
N ASP A 228 -0.71 -2.65 17.73
CA ASP A 228 -1.37 -2.99 16.47
C ASP A 228 -0.57 -4.03 15.67
N LEU A 229 0.77 -3.90 15.60
CA LEU A 229 1.64 -4.89 14.99
C LEU A 229 1.57 -6.25 15.70
N GLN A 230 1.56 -6.27 17.02
CA GLN A 230 1.43 -7.51 17.80
C GLN A 230 0.07 -8.16 17.55
N GLU A 231 -1.00 -7.39 17.50
CA GLU A 231 -2.34 -7.89 17.17
C GLU A 231 -2.39 -8.46 15.75
N ALA A 232 -1.75 -7.81 14.77
CA ALA A 232 -1.62 -8.33 13.41
C ALA A 232 -0.94 -9.70 13.39
N VAL A 233 0.17 -9.87 14.11
CA VAL A 233 0.87 -11.17 14.24
C VAL A 233 -0.03 -12.21 14.87
N GLN A 234 -0.72 -11.89 15.96
CA GLN A 234 -1.64 -12.82 16.65
C GLN A 234 -2.84 -13.19 15.77
N ALA A 235 -3.32 -12.27 14.93
CA ALA A 235 -4.39 -12.50 13.97
C ALA A 235 -3.92 -13.32 12.73
N GLY A 236 -2.62 -13.63 12.62
CA GLY A 236 -2.06 -14.37 11.49
C GLY A 236 -1.95 -13.54 10.21
N VAL A 237 -1.86 -12.22 10.32
CA VAL A 237 -1.66 -11.30 9.18
C VAL A 237 -0.30 -11.58 8.54
N LYS A 238 -0.29 -11.86 7.25
CA LYS A 238 0.93 -12.16 6.47
C LYS A 238 1.25 -11.11 5.42
N VAL A 239 0.26 -10.32 5.05
CA VAL A 239 0.35 -9.27 4.02
C VAL A 239 -0.56 -8.10 4.38
N THR A 240 -0.29 -6.92 3.83
CA THR A 240 -1.19 -5.78 3.92
C THR A 240 -1.77 -5.43 2.53
N PRO A 241 -3.06 -5.04 2.44
CA PRO A 241 -4.01 -5.02 3.54
C PRO A 241 -4.46 -6.44 3.93
N THR A 242 -4.86 -6.64 5.18
CA THR A 242 -5.60 -7.82 5.62
C THR A 242 -6.80 -7.35 6.42
N THR A 243 -7.97 -7.92 6.15
CA THR A 243 -9.21 -7.59 6.85
C THR A 243 -9.69 -8.78 7.67
N LEU A 244 -9.80 -8.61 8.98
CA LEU A 244 -10.50 -9.54 9.86
C LEU A 244 -11.96 -9.10 9.97
N ILE A 245 -12.87 -9.92 9.47
CA ILE A 245 -14.32 -9.70 9.56
C ILE A 245 -14.83 -10.39 10.81
N ILE A 246 -15.56 -9.68 11.65
CA ILE A 246 -16.17 -10.19 12.87
C ILE A 246 -17.67 -10.01 12.79
N HIS A 247 -18.44 -11.08 12.92
CA HIS A 247 -19.89 -11.03 13.13
C HIS A 247 -20.14 -10.90 14.63
N ASN A 248 -20.41 -9.69 15.11
CA ASN A 248 -20.45 -9.35 16.52
C ASN A 248 -21.47 -10.18 17.33
N PRO A 249 -22.70 -10.49 16.81
CA PRO A 249 -23.67 -11.28 17.58
C PRO A 249 -23.22 -12.71 17.88
N THR A 250 -22.38 -13.32 17.03
CA THR A 250 -21.96 -14.72 17.20
C THR A 250 -20.48 -14.90 17.54
N GLY A 251 -19.69 -13.83 17.44
CA GLY A 251 -18.24 -13.87 17.59
C GLY A 251 -17.50 -14.62 16.46
N ARG A 252 -18.19 -15.06 15.42
CA ARG A 252 -17.56 -15.72 14.27
C ARG A 252 -16.68 -14.76 13.52
N LYS A 253 -15.55 -15.27 13.01
CA LYS A 253 -14.52 -14.45 12.36
C LYS A 253 -14.07 -15.07 11.04
N GLN A 254 -13.69 -14.22 10.09
CA GLN A 254 -13.07 -14.60 8.83
C GLN A 254 -11.96 -13.63 8.49
N VAL A 255 -10.82 -14.14 8.00
CA VAL A 255 -9.69 -13.34 7.54
C VAL A 255 -9.68 -13.31 6.02
N LEU A 256 -9.58 -12.13 5.46
CA LEU A 256 -9.32 -11.87 4.04
C LEU A 256 -7.95 -11.23 3.90
N SER A 257 -6.99 -11.95 3.32
CA SER A 257 -5.61 -11.50 3.13
C SER A 257 -5.43 -10.91 1.74
N GLY A 258 -5.22 -9.61 1.65
CA GLY A 258 -5.10 -8.85 0.39
C GLY A 258 -6.25 -7.88 0.17
N ALA A 259 -6.18 -7.15 -0.96
CA ALA A 259 -7.16 -6.15 -1.35
C ALA A 259 -8.35 -6.80 -2.06
N TYR A 260 -9.39 -7.16 -1.32
CA TYR A 260 -10.62 -7.74 -1.87
C TYR A 260 -11.61 -6.67 -2.29
N PRO A 261 -12.35 -6.86 -3.41
CA PRO A 261 -13.42 -5.95 -3.79
C PRO A 261 -14.60 -6.03 -2.79
N PRO A 262 -15.44 -4.98 -2.69
CA PRO A 262 -16.51 -4.89 -1.69
C PRO A 262 -17.50 -6.07 -1.70
N ASP A 263 -17.81 -6.62 -2.87
CA ASP A 263 -18.73 -7.77 -3.01
C ASP A 263 -18.18 -9.05 -2.37
N GLU A 264 -16.88 -9.28 -2.42
CA GLU A 264 -16.25 -10.42 -1.74
C GLU A 264 -16.28 -10.23 -0.20
N ILE A 265 -16.10 -9.01 0.30
CA ILE A 265 -16.27 -8.71 1.72
C ILE A 265 -17.71 -9.01 2.16
N VAL A 266 -18.71 -8.58 1.37
CA VAL A 266 -20.13 -8.84 1.64
C VAL A 266 -20.45 -10.34 1.59
N LYS A 267 -19.89 -11.10 0.65
CA LYS A 267 -20.01 -12.57 0.59
C LYS A 267 -19.46 -13.22 1.85
N ALA A 268 -18.28 -12.79 2.31
CA ALA A 268 -17.68 -13.28 3.55
C ALA A 268 -18.54 -12.96 4.77
N MET A 269 -19.09 -11.75 4.86
CA MET A 269 -20.05 -11.38 5.92
C MET A 269 -21.29 -12.28 5.89
N SER A 270 -21.86 -12.54 4.72
CA SER A 270 -23.03 -13.40 4.55
C SER A 270 -22.74 -14.85 4.97
N ALA A 271 -21.55 -15.37 4.64
CA ALA A 271 -21.11 -16.70 5.06
C ALA A 271 -21.03 -16.81 6.60
N LEU A 272 -20.56 -15.77 7.28
CA LEU A 272 -20.51 -15.73 8.74
C LEU A 272 -21.90 -15.78 9.40
N VAL A 273 -22.92 -15.17 8.79
CA VAL A 273 -24.32 -15.26 9.28
C VAL A 273 -24.86 -16.68 9.10
N ASN A 274 -24.67 -17.24 7.92
CA ASN A 274 -25.28 -18.53 7.52
C ASN A 274 -24.57 -19.75 8.08
N GLY A 275 -23.45 -19.58 8.81
CA GLY A 275 -22.71 -20.71 9.40
C GLY A 275 -21.96 -21.56 8.39
N ALA A 276 -21.73 -21.06 7.18
CA ALA A 276 -20.94 -21.76 6.18
C ALA A 276 -19.45 -21.89 6.64
N PRO A 277 -18.75 -22.99 6.27
CA PRO A 277 -17.35 -23.12 6.59
C PRO A 277 -16.54 -21.98 5.97
N VAL A 278 -15.68 -21.38 6.79
CA VAL A 278 -14.83 -20.25 6.41
C VAL A 278 -13.79 -20.74 5.42
N GLN A 279 -13.86 -20.31 4.16
CA GLN A 279 -12.77 -20.51 3.20
C GLN A 279 -11.71 -19.42 3.46
N GLN A 280 -10.48 -19.84 3.79
CA GLN A 280 -9.33 -18.96 3.75
C GLN A 280 -9.02 -18.67 2.29
N GLY A 281 -9.50 -17.54 1.78
CA GLY A 281 -9.20 -17.09 0.43
C GLY A 281 -7.76 -16.57 0.37
N VAL A 282 -6.97 -17.15 -0.53
CA VAL A 282 -5.72 -16.54 -1.00
C VAL A 282 -6.07 -15.87 -2.32
N PRO A 283 -5.82 -14.56 -2.53
CA PRO A 283 -6.01 -13.92 -3.83
C PRO A 283 -5.06 -14.57 -4.85
N GLN A 284 -5.59 -14.87 -6.05
CA GLN A 284 -4.77 -15.27 -7.21
C GLN A 284 -4.07 -14.06 -7.82
#